data_4821a6fb1d162b48d48145994bdacb2d
#
_entry.id   4821a6fb1d162b48d48145994bdacb2d
#
_cell.length_a   1.000
_cell.length_b   1.000
_cell.length_c   1.000
_cell.angle_alpha   90.00
_cell.angle_beta   90.00
_cell.angle_gamma   90.00
#
_symmetry.space_group_name_H-M   'P 1'
#
loop_
_entity.id
_entity.type
_entity.pdbx_description
1 polymer ?
#
loop_
_entity_poly.entity_id
_entity_poly.type
_entity_poly.pdbx_seq_one_letter_code
_entity_poly.pdbx_strand_id
1 'polypeptide(L)'
;MNKIYGYGRFSTDAQDQERQIRALKDSGCEVIVGDFITGTSNYGDRKELSKLLEEIKEGDLLILDELNRLGRTMVTMLVEVNKLLEKGVKIKTIDGRLDTTTMPEEIIRLIVGVMGYAAEMELKNIKRRTAEGRAVAVSRGVKMGRKRSYSIHQIEEIKAMRSSQRGYGSIAKSLGMSKSTIQRFCVREGI
;
A
#
# COMPACT_ATOMS: atom_id res chain seq x y z
N MET A 1 -8.58 26.27 -16.89
CA MET A 1 -9.20 26.63 -15.59
C MET A 1 -8.75 25.62 -14.58
N ASN A 2 -8.30 26.06 -13.41
CA ASN A 2 -7.91 25.19 -12.32
C ASN A 2 -9.20 24.62 -11.69
N LYS A 3 -9.22 23.31 -11.45
CA LYS A 3 -10.38 22.62 -10.87
C LYS A 3 -10.25 22.51 -9.35
N ILE A 4 -11.40 22.46 -8.68
CA ILE A 4 -11.47 22.22 -7.24
C ILE A 4 -12.00 20.82 -6.99
N TYR A 5 -11.11 19.94 -6.56
CA TYR A 5 -11.44 18.55 -6.23
C TYR A 5 -11.67 18.40 -4.73
N GLY A 6 -12.69 17.64 -4.38
CA GLY A 6 -12.92 17.16 -3.03
C GLY A 6 -12.66 15.66 -2.94
N TYR A 7 -11.89 15.23 -1.96
CA TYR A 7 -11.71 13.80 -1.71
C TYR A 7 -12.11 13.42 -0.29
N GLY A 8 -12.97 12.39 -0.19
CA GLY A 8 -13.43 11.83 1.07
C GLY A 8 -13.25 10.31 1.14
N ARG A 9 -13.32 9.79 2.37
CA ARG A 9 -13.46 8.36 2.64
C ARG A 9 -14.80 8.14 3.29
N PHE A 10 -15.72 7.58 2.53
CA PHE A 10 -17.10 7.44 2.95
C PHE A 10 -17.32 6.12 3.68
N SER A 11 -17.99 6.17 4.82
CA SER A 11 -18.49 4.99 5.50
C SER A 11 -19.74 4.44 4.78
N THR A 12 -20.13 3.21 5.09
CA THR A 12 -21.42 2.65 4.63
C THR A 12 -22.62 3.27 5.33
N ASP A 13 -22.40 4.10 6.36
CA ASP A 13 -23.44 4.88 7.01
C ASP A 13 -23.83 6.07 6.11
N ALA A 14 -25.08 6.05 5.65
CA ALA A 14 -25.60 7.05 4.74
C ALA A 14 -25.60 8.47 5.32
N GLN A 15 -25.84 8.63 6.62
CA GLN A 15 -25.87 9.94 7.27
C GLN A 15 -24.47 10.57 7.35
N ASP A 16 -23.46 9.75 7.71
CA ASP A 16 -22.08 10.21 7.78
C ASP A 16 -21.54 10.56 6.38
N GLN A 17 -21.88 9.73 5.38
CA GLN A 17 -21.55 9.99 3.98
C GLN A 17 -22.15 11.32 3.48
N GLU A 18 -23.44 11.54 3.71
CA GLU A 18 -24.11 12.76 3.28
C GLU A 18 -23.50 14.00 3.93
N ARG A 19 -23.19 13.93 5.22
CA ARG A 19 -22.53 15.01 5.96
C ARG A 19 -21.17 15.36 5.35
N GLN A 20 -20.33 14.36 5.04
CA GLN A 20 -19.01 14.59 4.45
C GLN A 20 -19.11 15.16 3.04
N ILE A 21 -20.01 14.65 2.20
CA ILE A 21 -20.25 15.17 0.84
C ILE A 21 -20.73 16.62 0.90
N ARG A 22 -21.64 16.93 1.82
CA ARG A 22 -22.14 18.30 2.01
C ARG A 22 -20.99 19.23 2.41
N ALA A 23 -20.16 18.88 3.38
CA ALA A 23 -19.01 19.68 3.80
C ALA A 23 -18.03 19.97 2.65
N LEU A 24 -17.78 19.01 1.77
CA LEU A 24 -16.96 19.20 0.57
C LEU A 24 -17.65 20.14 -0.43
N LYS A 25 -18.96 20.00 -0.66
CA LYS A 25 -19.73 20.90 -1.54
C LYS A 25 -19.73 22.34 -1.02
N ASP A 26 -19.97 22.50 0.28
CA ASP A 26 -19.99 23.82 0.94
C ASP A 26 -18.60 24.48 0.91
N SER A 27 -17.54 23.70 0.79
CA SER A 27 -16.15 24.17 0.61
C SER A 27 -15.83 24.55 -0.85
N GLY A 28 -16.78 24.43 -1.78
CA GLY A 28 -16.65 24.85 -3.18
C GLY A 28 -16.08 23.78 -4.11
N CYS A 29 -16.08 22.50 -3.73
CA CYS A 29 -15.61 21.43 -4.61
C CYS A 29 -16.52 21.28 -5.85
N GLU A 30 -15.89 21.29 -7.04
CA GLU A 30 -16.55 21.07 -8.32
C GLU A 30 -16.68 19.58 -8.64
N VAL A 31 -15.66 18.81 -8.27
CA VAL A 31 -15.58 17.37 -8.46
C VAL A 31 -15.35 16.70 -7.12
N ILE A 32 -16.27 15.85 -6.68
CA ILE A 32 -16.14 15.11 -5.43
C ILE A 32 -15.90 13.63 -5.73
N VAL A 33 -14.77 13.11 -5.24
CA VAL A 33 -14.32 11.74 -5.41
C VAL A 33 -14.21 11.09 -4.05
N GLY A 34 -14.50 9.80 -3.94
CA GLY A 34 -14.35 9.12 -2.67
C GLY A 34 -14.29 7.62 -2.75
N ASP A 35 -13.51 7.04 -1.85
CA ASP A 35 -13.43 5.60 -1.66
C ASP A 35 -14.37 5.16 -0.54
N PHE A 36 -15.13 4.10 -0.78
CA PHE A 36 -16.04 3.54 0.21
C PHE A 36 -15.32 2.55 1.12
N ILE A 37 -15.50 2.71 2.43
CA ILE A 37 -14.95 1.79 3.43
C ILE A 37 -16.06 0.82 3.83
N THR A 38 -15.95 -0.44 3.41
CA THR A 38 -16.76 -1.52 3.98
C THR A 38 -16.02 -2.16 5.14
N GLY A 39 -16.73 -2.60 6.20
CA GLY A 39 -16.12 -3.17 7.41
C GLY A 39 -15.22 -4.39 7.19
N THR A 40 -15.26 -4.99 6.00
CA THR A 40 -14.45 -6.13 5.56
C THR A 40 -13.40 -5.76 4.51
N SER A 41 -13.42 -4.53 3.97
CA SER A 41 -12.45 -4.15 2.95
C SER A 41 -11.06 -4.03 3.57
N ASN A 42 -10.16 -4.88 3.11
CA ASN A 42 -8.74 -4.63 3.29
C ASN A 42 -8.46 -3.21 2.85
N TYR A 43 -7.90 -2.43 3.73
CA TYR A 43 -7.52 -1.01 3.55
C TYR A 43 -6.67 -0.72 2.29
N GLY A 44 -6.62 -1.59 1.29
CA GLY A 44 -5.76 -1.61 0.13
C GLY A 44 -6.28 -0.89 -1.10
N ASP A 45 -7.57 -0.76 -1.23
CA ASP A 45 -8.17 -0.44 -2.52
C ASP A 45 -8.66 1.02 -2.53
N ARG A 46 -7.73 1.98 -2.66
CA ARG A 46 -8.01 3.40 -2.87
C ARG A 46 -7.99 3.72 -4.36
N LYS A 47 -8.85 3.05 -5.11
CA LYS A 47 -8.88 3.18 -6.57
C LYS A 47 -9.21 4.59 -7.01
N GLU A 48 -10.17 5.20 -6.33
CA GLU A 48 -10.63 6.54 -6.70
C GLU A 48 -9.59 7.60 -6.29
N LEU A 49 -8.93 7.47 -5.13
CA LEU A 49 -7.80 8.33 -4.80
C LEU A 49 -6.66 8.19 -5.82
N SER A 50 -6.30 6.96 -6.20
CA SER A 50 -5.21 6.74 -7.17
C SER A 50 -5.51 7.40 -8.51
N LYS A 51 -6.73 7.27 -9.03
CA LYS A 51 -7.16 7.95 -10.26
C LYS A 51 -7.11 9.47 -10.11
N LEU A 52 -7.61 10.00 -8.99
CA LEU A 52 -7.58 11.43 -8.73
C LEU A 52 -6.14 11.97 -8.70
N LEU A 53 -5.20 11.25 -8.06
CA LEU A 53 -3.79 11.67 -8.00
C LEU A 53 -3.09 11.64 -9.37
N GLU A 54 -3.54 10.79 -10.30
CA GLU A 54 -3.09 10.76 -11.69
C GLU A 54 -3.67 11.94 -12.49
N GLU A 55 -4.96 12.23 -12.34
CA GLU A 55 -5.70 13.24 -13.11
C GLU A 55 -5.42 14.68 -12.68
N ILE A 56 -5.22 14.93 -11.38
CA ILE A 56 -5.02 16.26 -10.82
C ILE A 56 -3.75 16.92 -11.36
N LYS A 57 -3.82 18.22 -11.69
CA LYS A 57 -2.75 18.96 -12.38
C LYS A 57 -2.24 20.12 -11.55
N GLU A 58 -1.12 20.68 -11.98
CA GLU A 58 -0.58 21.93 -11.45
C GLU A 58 -1.64 23.04 -11.45
N GLY A 59 -1.73 23.75 -10.36
CA GLY A 59 -2.69 24.83 -10.13
C GLY A 59 -4.06 24.37 -9.62
N ASP A 60 -4.41 23.09 -9.72
CA ASP A 60 -5.65 22.57 -9.13
C ASP A 60 -5.63 22.64 -7.61
N LEU A 61 -6.82 22.65 -6.99
CA LEU A 61 -7.00 22.62 -5.55
C LEU A 61 -7.60 21.30 -5.11
N LEU A 62 -6.95 20.61 -4.18
CA LEU A 62 -7.48 19.43 -3.51
C LEU A 62 -7.97 19.78 -2.11
N ILE A 63 -9.27 19.61 -1.87
CA ILE A 63 -9.90 19.79 -0.56
C ILE A 63 -10.15 18.42 0.07
N LEU A 64 -9.71 18.27 1.32
CA LEU A 64 -9.84 17.07 2.13
C LEU A 64 -10.58 17.40 3.42
N ASP A 65 -11.32 16.44 3.95
CA ASP A 65 -11.84 16.51 5.32
C ASP A 65 -10.68 16.66 6.32
N GLU A 66 -9.74 15.72 6.27
CA GLU A 66 -8.51 15.71 7.05
C GLU A 66 -7.34 15.15 6.22
N LEU A 67 -6.10 15.52 6.56
CA LEU A 67 -4.89 15.02 5.89
C LEU A 67 -4.75 13.49 5.92
N ASN A 68 -5.26 12.83 6.95
CA ASN A 68 -5.22 11.37 7.09
C ASN A 68 -5.99 10.63 5.97
N ARG A 69 -6.74 11.34 5.15
CA ARG A 69 -7.38 10.78 3.95
C ARG A 69 -6.35 10.37 2.89
N LEU A 70 -5.22 11.05 2.81
CA LEU A 70 -4.16 10.76 1.84
C LEU A 70 -3.29 9.56 2.24
N GLY A 71 -3.18 9.23 3.53
CA GLY A 71 -2.31 8.15 3.99
C GLY A 71 -2.89 7.37 5.17
N ARG A 72 -2.47 6.10 5.34
CA ARG A 72 -2.81 5.29 6.52
C ARG A 72 -1.86 5.52 7.68
N THR A 73 -0.63 5.80 7.34
CA THR A 73 0.43 6.10 8.27
C THR A 73 0.88 7.54 8.05
N MET A 74 1.49 8.11 9.05
CA MET A 74 2.11 9.44 8.90
C MET A 74 3.02 9.49 7.67
N VAL A 75 3.82 8.45 7.44
CA VAL A 75 4.74 8.38 6.29
C VAL A 75 4.02 8.44 4.97
N THR A 76 3.02 7.57 4.77
CA THR A 76 2.27 7.54 3.50
C THR A 76 1.52 8.85 3.25
N MET A 77 0.99 9.46 4.30
CA MET A 77 0.34 10.77 4.23
C MET A 77 1.34 11.85 3.79
N LEU A 78 2.50 11.93 4.46
CA LEU A 78 3.54 12.91 4.15
C LEU A 78 4.06 12.75 2.71
N VAL A 79 4.27 11.51 2.26
CA VAL A 79 4.70 11.22 0.88
C VAL A 79 3.70 11.72 -0.15
N GLU A 80 2.40 11.45 0.06
CA GLU A 80 1.37 11.89 -0.89
C GLU A 80 1.17 13.40 -0.88
N VAL A 81 1.17 14.04 0.29
CA VAL A 81 1.14 15.51 0.40
C VAL A 81 2.33 16.12 -0.32
N ASN A 82 3.55 15.58 -0.09
CA ASN A 82 4.75 16.09 -0.73
C ASN A 82 4.67 16.00 -2.27
N LYS A 83 4.25 14.86 -2.81
CA LYS A 83 4.06 14.67 -4.25
C LYS A 83 3.08 15.68 -4.86
N LEU A 84 1.98 15.94 -4.17
CA LEU A 84 0.98 16.91 -4.62
C LEU A 84 1.54 18.34 -4.64
N LEU A 85 2.25 18.74 -3.58
CA LEU A 85 2.87 20.06 -3.51
C LEU A 85 4.00 20.23 -4.53
N GLU A 86 4.83 19.19 -4.75
CA GLU A 86 5.85 19.18 -5.81
C GLU A 86 5.23 19.28 -7.22
N LYS A 87 4.02 18.71 -7.41
CA LYS A 87 3.26 18.81 -8.65
C LYS A 87 2.62 20.19 -8.85
N GLY A 88 2.71 21.09 -7.85
CA GLY A 88 2.09 22.41 -7.88
C GLY A 88 0.58 22.41 -7.57
N VAL A 89 0.06 21.32 -6.99
CA VAL A 89 -1.32 21.22 -6.53
C VAL A 89 -1.46 21.91 -5.19
N LYS A 90 -2.48 22.75 -5.03
CA LYS A 90 -2.81 23.36 -3.74
C LYS A 90 -3.63 22.39 -2.90
N ILE A 91 -3.43 22.40 -1.59
CA ILE A 91 -4.12 21.53 -0.65
C ILE A 91 -4.77 22.35 0.44
N LYS A 92 -6.02 22.02 0.74
CA LYS A 92 -6.76 22.61 1.86
C LYS A 92 -7.49 21.51 2.64
N THR A 93 -7.49 21.60 3.96
CA THR A 93 -8.27 20.73 4.82
C THR A 93 -9.41 21.46 5.47
N ILE A 94 -10.58 20.80 5.59
CA ILE A 94 -11.78 21.39 6.20
C ILE A 94 -11.55 21.61 7.70
N ASP A 95 -10.75 20.76 8.35
CA ASP A 95 -10.37 20.92 9.77
C ASP A 95 -9.40 22.09 10.04
N GLY A 96 -8.99 22.81 8.99
CA GLY A 96 -8.14 24.00 9.07
C GLY A 96 -6.66 23.74 9.40
N ARG A 97 -6.21 22.48 9.44
CA ARG A 97 -4.82 22.13 9.76
C ARG A 97 -3.83 22.43 8.65
N LEU A 98 -4.29 22.45 7.41
CA LEU A 98 -3.48 22.82 6.25
C LEU A 98 -4.32 23.63 5.26
N ASP A 99 -3.83 24.79 4.87
CA ASP A 99 -4.36 25.57 3.75
C ASP A 99 -3.21 26.23 2.99
N THR A 100 -2.78 25.57 1.91
CA THR A 100 -1.67 26.07 1.09
C THR A 100 -2.12 27.15 0.09
N THR A 101 -3.42 27.47 0.03
CA THR A 101 -3.94 28.52 -0.88
C THR A 101 -3.54 29.91 -0.42
N THR A 102 -3.35 30.09 0.88
CA THR A 102 -3.00 31.35 1.52
C THR A 102 -1.53 31.45 1.91
N MET A 103 -0.74 30.37 1.72
CA MET A 103 0.67 30.34 2.09
C MET A 103 1.56 30.94 1.00
N PRO A 104 2.59 31.73 1.36
CA PRO A 104 3.65 32.11 0.45
C PRO A 104 4.36 30.89 -0.14
N GLU A 105 4.83 30.99 -1.38
CA GLU A 105 5.48 29.87 -2.08
C GLU A 105 6.75 29.38 -1.36
N GLU A 106 7.49 30.28 -0.74
CA GLU A 106 8.68 29.96 0.05
C GLU A 106 8.36 29.08 1.25
N ILE A 107 7.21 29.32 1.89
CA ILE A 107 6.75 28.49 3.01
C ILE A 107 6.32 27.12 2.51
N ILE A 108 5.63 27.03 1.36
CA ILE A 108 5.25 25.75 0.74
C ILE A 108 6.51 24.95 0.42
N ARG A 109 7.54 25.54 -0.19
CA ARG A 109 8.82 24.87 -0.47
C ARG A 109 9.52 24.37 0.79
N LEU A 110 9.50 25.16 1.86
CA LEU A 110 10.06 24.74 3.14
C LEU A 110 9.31 23.52 3.70
N ILE A 111 7.97 23.55 3.68
CA ILE A 111 7.12 22.43 4.11
C ILE A 111 7.45 21.17 3.29
N VAL A 112 7.51 21.29 1.97
CA VAL A 112 7.89 20.18 1.05
C VAL A 112 9.24 19.58 1.45
N GLY A 113 10.24 20.40 1.68
CA GLY A 113 11.57 19.95 2.08
C GLY A 113 11.57 19.21 3.42
N VAL A 114 10.91 19.77 4.43
CA VAL A 114 10.83 19.15 5.77
C VAL A 114 10.02 17.84 5.73
N MET A 115 8.88 17.84 5.04
CA MET A 115 8.02 16.65 4.92
C MET A 115 8.71 15.54 4.15
N GLY A 116 9.40 15.87 3.05
CA GLY A 116 10.18 14.93 2.26
C GLY A 116 11.28 14.27 3.10
N TYR A 117 12.04 15.06 3.85
CA TYR A 117 13.06 14.55 4.77
C TYR A 117 12.47 13.67 5.87
N ALA A 118 11.36 14.08 6.49
CA ALA A 118 10.68 13.30 7.52
C ALA A 118 10.20 11.94 6.99
N ALA A 119 9.61 11.92 5.78
CA ALA A 119 9.19 10.70 5.11
C ALA A 119 10.37 9.76 4.83
N GLU A 120 11.49 10.29 4.34
CA GLU A 120 12.70 9.50 4.07
C GLU A 120 13.28 8.90 5.35
N MET A 121 13.37 9.68 6.43
CA MET A 121 13.87 9.21 7.73
C MET A 121 12.99 8.09 8.30
N GLU A 122 11.68 8.21 8.20
CA GLU A 122 10.78 7.15 8.70
C GLU A 122 10.89 5.88 7.85
N LEU A 123 11.03 5.99 6.51
CA LEU A 123 11.31 4.83 5.66
C LEU A 123 12.62 4.12 6.04
N LYS A 124 13.67 4.89 6.36
CA LYS A 124 14.94 4.34 6.87
C LYS A 124 14.73 3.62 8.20
N ASN A 125 13.97 4.20 9.12
CA ASN A 125 13.64 3.60 10.41
C ASN A 125 12.83 2.29 10.27
N ILE A 126 11.84 2.26 9.38
CA ILE A 126 11.06 1.04 9.08
C ILE A 126 11.98 -0.07 8.54
N LYS A 127 12.85 0.25 7.56
CA LYS A 127 13.81 -0.70 7.00
C LYS A 127 14.74 -1.25 8.09
N ARG A 128 15.28 -0.39 8.95
CA ARG A 128 16.15 -0.78 10.06
C ARG A 128 15.43 -1.72 11.03
N ARG A 129 14.26 -1.31 11.56
CA ARG A 129 13.46 -2.15 12.47
C ARG A 129 13.10 -3.50 11.87
N THR A 130 12.77 -3.53 10.57
CA THR A 130 12.47 -4.78 9.86
C THR A 130 13.70 -5.68 9.72
N ALA A 131 14.87 -5.11 9.43
CA ALA A 131 16.12 -5.86 9.35
C ALA A 131 16.52 -6.44 10.70
N GLU A 132 16.45 -5.64 11.77
CA GLU A 132 16.70 -6.06 13.15
C GLU A 132 15.75 -7.19 13.58
N GLY A 133 14.44 -7.03 13.32
CA GLY A 133 13.43 -8.05 13.59
C GLY A 133 13.68 -9.37 12.84
N ARG A 134 14.12 -9.29 11.56
CA ARG A 134 14.52 -10.47 10.80
C ARG A 134 15.76 -11.16 11.38
N ALA A 135 16.76 -10.40 11.77
CA ALA A 135 17.98 -10.95 12.39
C ALA A 135 17.65 -11.72 13.68
N VAL A 136 16.80 -11.12 14.54
CA VAL A 136 16.33 -11.79 15.77
C VAL A 136 15.50 -13.04 15.44
N ALA A 137 14.62 -13.01 14.45
CA ALA A 137 13.85 -14.19 14.08
C ALA A 137 14.74 -15.32 13.53
N VAL A 138 15.74 -14.98 12.70
CA VAL A 138 16.73 -15.95 12.19
C VAL A 138 17.57 -16.55 13.34
N SER A 139 18.01 -15.75 14.29
CA SER A 139 18.77 -16.25 15.46
C SER A 139 17.94 -17.21 16.33
N ARG A 140 16.61 -17.08 16.32
CA ARG A 140 15.68 -18.00 16.98
C ARG A 140 15.32 -19.24 16.12
N GLY A 141 15.98 -19.44 14.98
CA GLY A 141 15.75 -20.57 14.08
C GLY A 141 14.57 -20.44 13.15
N VAL A 142 13.92 -19.26 13.06
CA VAL A 142 12.82 -19.03 12.12
C VAL A 142 13.35 -18.99 10.68
N LYS A 143 12.89 -19.92 9.85
CA LYS A 143 13.25 -19.96 8.44
C LYS A 143 12.47 -18.91 7.68
N MET A 144 13.16 -17.94 7.08
CA MET A 144 12.57 -16.91 6.24
C MET A 144 12.34 -17.39 4.81
N GLY A 145 11.45 -16.72 4.12
CA GLY A 145 11.13 -16.97 2.71
C GLY A 145 9.81 -17.72 2.50
N ARG A 146 9.57 -18.10 1.25
CA ARG A 146 8.35 -18.82 0.88
C ARG A 146 8.37 -20.22 1.53
N LYS A 147 7.28 -20.60 2.18
CA LYS A 147 7.09 -21.95 2.71
C LYS A 147 7.22 -22.98 1.61
N ARG A 148 7.75 -24.16 1.94
CA ARG A 148 7.80 -25.27 0.99
C ARG A 148 6.38 -25.63 0.55
N SER A 149 6.21 -25.91 -0.74
CA SER A 149 4.91 -26.28 -1.34
C SER A 149 4.53 -27.74 -1.12
N TYR A 150 5.29 -28.48 -0.32
CA TYR A 150 5.09 -29.90 -0.05
C TYR A 150 5.37 -30.22 1.43
N SER A 151 4.61 -31.19 1.96
CA SER A 151 4.70 -31.65 3.35
C SER A 151 5.85 -32.63 3.57
N ILE A 152 6.15 -32.93 4.84
CA ILE A 152 7.15 -33.96 5.21
C ILE A 152 6.74 -35.33 4.65
N HIS A 153 5.45 -35.68 4.73
CA HIS A 153 4.92 -36.93 4.18
C HIS A 153 5.15 -37.04 2.67
N GLN A 154 4.89 -35.99 1.91
CA GLN A 154 5.16 -35.93 0.48
C GLN A 154 6.66 -36.08 0.15
N ILE A 155 7.55 -35.64 1.02
CA ILE A 155 9.00 -35.84 0.88
C ILE A 155 9.34 -37.34 0.92
N GLU A 156 8.78 -38.07 1.89
CA GLU A 156 9.01 -39.51 2.05
C GLU A 156 8.45 -40.29 0.86
N GLU A 157 7.25 -39.94 0.41
CA GLU A 157 6.63 -40.54 -0.77
C GLU A 157 7.46 -40.32 -2.05
N ILE A 158 7.96 -39.10 -2.28
CA ILE A 158 8.83 -38.80 -3.43
C ILE A 158 10.10 -39.64 -3.36
N LYS A 159 10.75 -39.77 -2.19
CA LYS A 159 11.95 -40.60 -2.00
C LYS A 159 11.67 -42.03 -2.29
N ALA A 160 10.61 -42.62 -1.75
CA ALA A 160 10.21 -44.00 -1.99
C ALA A 160 9.90 -44.27 -3.47
N MET A 161 9.17 -43.41 -4.14
CA MET A 161 8.87 -43.54 -5.56
C MET A 161 10.12 -43.40 -6.44
N ARG A 162 11.08 -42.55 -6.06
CA ARG A 162 12.36 -42.42 -6.79
C ARG A 162 13.23 -43.65 -6.60
N SER A 163 13.32 -44.22 -5.39
CA SER A 163 14.02 -45.49 -5.14
C SER A 163 13.46 -46.64 -5.99
N SER A 164 12.16 -46.61 -6.31
CA SER A 164 11.51 -47.53 -7.24
C SER A 164 11.68 -47.11 -8.72
N GLN A 165 12.63 -46.23 -9.05
CA GLN A 165 12.97 -45.74 -10.39
C GLN A 165 11.81 -45.08 -11.16
N ARG A 166 10.77 -44.58 -10.48
CA ARG A 166 9.68 -43.83 -11.13
C ARG A 166 10.15 -42.50 -11.69
N GLY A 167 9.69 -42.19 -12.89
CA GLY A 167 10.00 -40.92 -13.56
C GLY A 167 9.28 -39.72 -12.91
N TYR A 168 9.86 -38.55 -12.99
CA TYR A 168 9.34 -37.30 -12.37
C TYR A 168 7.89 -36.97 -12.77
N GLY A 169 7.49 -37.28 -14.01
CA GLY A 169 6.12 -37.06 -14.48
C GLY A 169 5.10 -37.98 -13.80
N SER A 170 5.46 -39.25 -13.58
CA SER A 170 4.62 -40.23 -12.89
C SER A 170 4.42 -39.86 -11.43
N ILE A 171 5.49 -39.44 -10.75
CA ILE A 171 5.45 -39.01 -9.35
C ILE A 171 4.60 -37.73 -9.23
N ALA A 172 4.80 -36.75 -10.11
CA ALA A 172 4.03 -35.53 -10.15
C ALA A 172 2.52 -35.77 -10.26
N LYS A 173 2.12 -36.70 -11.15
CA LYS A 173 0.72 -37.10 -11.34
C LYS A 173 0.16 -37.80 -10.09
N SER A 174 0.93 -38.69 -9.46
CA SER A 174 0.49 -39.41 -8.26
C SER A 174 0.27 -38.48 -7.06
N LEU A 175 1.10 -37.44 -6.92
CA LEU A 175 1.06 -36.53 -5.76
C LEU A 175 0.30 -35.23 -6.03
N GLY A 176 -0.30 -35.03 -7.21
CA GLY A 176 -0.99 -33.81 -7.58
C GLY A 176 -0.05 -32.57 -7.63
N MET A 177 1.24 -32.78 -7.94
CA MET A 177 2.27 -31.76 -7.95
C MET A 177 2.77 -31.46 -9.36
N SER A 178 3.40 -30.28 -9.56
CA SER A 178 4.03 -29.99 -10.85
C SER A 178 5.32 -30.83 -11.05
N LYS A 179 5.56 -31.29 -12.28
CA LYS A 179 6.80 -32.02 -12.65
C LYS A 179 8.06 -31.24 -12.28
N SER A 180 8.04 -29.91 -12.49
CA SER A 180 9.16 -29.03 -12.15
C SER A 180 9.43 -28.93 -10.64
N THR A 181 8.40 -29.07 -9.80
CA THR A 181 8.55 -29.11 -8.33
C THR A 181 9.26 -30.42 -7.91
N ILE A 182 8.83 -31.57 -8.45
CA ILE A 182 9.45 -32.85 -8.16
C ILE A 182 10.91 -32.85 -8.64
N GLN A 183 11.18 -32.40 -9.85
CA GLN A 183 12.53 -32.36 -10.42
C GLN A 183 13.46 -31.48 -9.57
N ARG A 184 13.04 -30.25 -9.20
CA ARG A 184 13.84 -29.38 -8.32
C ARG A 184 14.07 -29.97 -6.94
N PHE A 185 13.08 -30.70 -6.40
CA PHE A 185 13.25 -31.42 -5.16
C PHE A 185 14.34 -32.49 -5.27
N CYS A 186 14.23 -33.37 -6.26
CA CYS A 186 15.18 -34.48 -6.46
C CYS A 186 16.61 -33.99 -6.71
N VAL A 187 16.80 -32.96 -7.54
CA VAL A 187 18.11 -32.35 -7.79
C VAL A 187 18.71 -31.79 -6.49
N ARG A 188 17.91 -31.11 -5.65
CA ARG A 188 18.38 -30.56 -4.38
C ARG A 188 18.74 -31.63 -3.35
N GLU A 189 18.01 -32.72 -3.30
CA GLU A 189 18.23 -33.86 -2.37
C GLU A 189 19.22 -34.92 -2.92
N GLY A 190 19.66 -34.78 -4.18
CA GLY A 190 20.63 -35.69 -4.80
C GLY A 190 20.04 -37.06 -5.20
N ILE A 191 18.71 -37.13 -5.54
CA ILE A 191 17.98 -38.38 -5.84
C ILE A 191 17.23 -38.32 -7.18
#